data_37f7a6f637ba2d154c7ab363ea57773b
#
_entry.id   37f7a6f637ba2d154c7ab363ea57773b
#
_cell.length_a   1.000
_cell.length_b   1.000
_cell.length_c   1.000
_cell.angle_alpha   90.00
_cell.angle_beta   90.00
_cell.angle_gamma   90.00
#
_symmetry.space_group_name_H-M   'P 1'
#
loop_
_entity.id
_entity.type
_entity.pdbx_description
1 polymer ?
#
loop_
_entity_poly.entity_id
_entity_poly.type
_entity_poly.pdbx_seq_one_letter_code
_entity_poly.pdbx_strand_id
1 'polypeptide(L)'
;MPDFLAKAACRGRRPQHLAARRIFPRPDLIAKLLRERHVARFVVAPDGYGKTALALEYADTVYRFEHVAWLDGRSPCFLRDLDRGIVAEALLEADREPLLVVIEDVPPLDPARVDALSSDMDRLLERGCEVLVTCSPACDAFARHRDRVRLSAEDLLLSDAEIDGPRTA
;
A
#
# COMPACT_ATOMS: atom_id res chain seq x y z
N MET A 1 27.32 6.33 -16.75
CA MET A 1 26.26 7.10 -16.11
C MET A 1 25.06 6.20 -16.00
N PRO A 2 24.72 5.62 -14.84
CA PRO A 2 23.50 4.86 -14.69
C PRO A 2 22.32 5.84 -14.68
N ASP A 3 21.29 5.45 -15.36
CA ASP A 3 20.11 6.21 -15.76
C ASP A 3 19.27 6.64 -14.53
N PHE A 4 19.57 7.79 -13.95
CA PHE A 4 18.85 8.38 -12.82
C PHE A 4 17.37 8.65 -13.15
N LEU A 5 17.04 8.77 -14.43
CA LEU A 5 15.66 9.00 -14.90
C LEU A 5 14.79 7.72 -14.88
N ALA A 6 15.38 6.54 -14.92
CA ALA A 6 14.65 5.28 -14.84
C ALA A 6 14.17 5.01 -13.39
N LYS A 7 14.89 5.47 -12.37
CA LYS A 7 14.53 5.30 -10.95
C LYS A 7 13.25 6.04 -10.55
N ALA A 8 12.90 7.15 -11.20
CA ALA A 8 11.67 7.89 -10.95
C ALA A 8 10.43 7.29 -11.62
N ALA A 9 10.62 6.40 -12.61
CA ALA A 9 9.54 5.88 -13.45
C ALA A 9 8.61 4.89 -12.72
N CYS A 10 9.06 4.26 -11.63
CA CYS A 10 8.25 3.30 -10.87
C CYS A 10 7.39 3.95 -9.79
N ARG A 11 7.60 5.24 -9.50
CA ARG A 11 6.72 5.98 -8.62
C ARG A 11 5.41 6.25 -9.36
N GLY A 12 4.37 5.49 -9.00
CA GLY A 12 3.03 5.75 -9.46
C GLY A 12 2.57 7.14 -9.02
N ARG A 13 1.74 7.76 -9.84
CA ARG A 13 1.01 8.95 -9.39
C ARG A 13 -0.12 8.49 -8.49
N ARG A 14 -0.38 9.26 -7.41
CA ARG A 14 -1.62 9.11 -6.62
C ARG A 14 -2.80 8.84 -7.55
N PRO A 15 -3.66 7.85 -7.25
CA PRO A 15 -4.86 7.58 -8.04
C PRO A 15 -5.81 8.79 -8.08
N GLN A 16 -5.66 9.65 -9.08
CA GLN A 16 -6.42 10.91 -9.18
C GLN A 16 -7.91 10.69 -9.47
N HIS A 17 -8.26 9.54 -10.06
CA HIS A 17 -9.63 9.19 -10.40
C HIS A 17 -10.55 8.98 -9.19
N LEU A 18 -9.98 8.79 -8.00
CA LEU A 18 -10.74 8.64 -6.75
C LEU A 18 -10.96 9.97 -6.02
N ALA A 19 -10.18 11.02 -6.34
CA ALA A 19 -10.33 12.32 -5.70
C ALA A 19 -11.72 12.96 -5.92
N ALA A 20 -12.44 12.55 -6.97
CA ALA A 20 -13.78 13.03 -7.29
C ALA A 20 -14.92 12.12 -6.76
N ARG A 21 -14.62 10.95 -6.19
CA ARG A 21 -15.63 10.05 -5.63
C ARG A 21 -15.80 10.33 -4.14
N ARG A 22 -17.05 10.25 -3.67
CA ARG A 22 -17.34 10.24 -2.23
C ARG A 22 -16.69 8.99 -1.64
N ILE A 23 -15.59 9.16 -0.93
CA ILE A 23 -14.99 8.11 -0.11
C ILE A 23 -15.75 8.13 1.21
N PHE A 24 -16.33 7.01 1.60
CA PHE A 24 -16.92 6.86 2.93
C PHE A 24 -15.78 6.74 3.94
N PRO A 25 -15.65 7.68 4.88
CA PRO A 25 -14.59 7.61 5.90
C PRO A 25 -14.70 6.31 6.70
N ARG A 26 -13.57 5.68 6.96
CA ARG A 26 -13.46 4.42 7.69
C ARG A 26 -12.53 4.56 8.90
N PRO A 27 -12.85 5.45 9.87
CA PRO A 27 -11.97 5.77 10.99
C PRO A 27 -11.58 4.55 11.82
N ASP A 28 -12.47 3.57 11.97
CA ASP A 28 -12.20 2.33 12.71
C ASP A 28 -11.13 1.47 12.01
N LEU A 29 -11.15 1.41 10.68
CA LEU A 29 -10.13 0.71 9.91
C LEU A 29 -8.80 1.45 9.93
N ILE A 30 -8.83 2.77 9.82
CA ILE A 30 -7.63 3.60 9.99
C ILE A 30 -7.03 3.38 11.38
N ALA A 31 -7.86 3.37 12.44
CA ALA A 31 -7.41 3.08 13.80
C ALA A 31 -6.79 1.68 13.92
N LYS A 32 -7.36 0.66 13.26
CA LYS A 32 -6.77 -0.69 13.20
C LYS A 32 -5.39 -0.68 12.53
N LEU A 33 -5.24 0.03 11.41
CA LEU A 33 -3.96 0.16 10.70
C LEU A 33 -2.90 0.89 11.53
N LEU A 34 -3.30 1.79 12.42
CA LEU A 34 -2.41 2.58 13.27
C LEU A 34 -1.98 1.91 14.58
N ARG A 35 -2.60 0.78 14.95
CA ARG A 35 -2.34 0.13 16.26
C ARG A 35 -0.88 -0.26 16.48
N GLU A 36 -0.24 -0.72 15.43
CA GLU A 36 1.13 -1.21 15.48
C GLU A 36 2.01 -0.34 14.60
N ARG A 37 3.19 0.02 15.12
CA ARG A 37 4.22 0.76 14.37
C ARG A 37 5.29 -0.21 13.88
N HIS A 38 5.99 0.18 12.83
CA HIS A 38 7.12 -0.58 12.27
C HIS A 38 6.75 -1.99 11.79
N VAL A 39 5.50 -2.17 11.35
CA VAL A 39 5.01 -3.42 10.78
C VAL A 39 4.44 -3.18 9.38
N ALA A 40 4.52 -4.18 8.53
CA ALA A 40 3.86 -4.13 7.23
C ALA A 40 2.33 -4.25 7.40
N ARG A 41 1.60 -3.46 6.63
CA ARG A 41 0.12 -3.44 6.62
C ARG A 41 -0.40 -4.02 5.33
N PHE A 42 -1.37 -4.91 5.44
CA PHE A 42 -1.97 -5.57 4.29
C PHE A 42 -3.47 -5.35 4.26
N VAL A 43 -3.97 -4.95 3.10
CA VAL A 43 -5.40 -4.89 2.80
C VAL A 43 -5.70 -5.93 1.73
N VAL A 44 -6.28 -7.06 2.14
CA VAL A 44 -6.49 -8.24 1.29
C VAL A 44 -7.96 -8.41 1.02
N ALA A 45 -8.41 -8.05 -0.18
CA ALA A 45 -9.80 -8.18 -0.58
C ALA A 45 -9.92 -8.27 -2.12
N PRO A 46 -11.05 -8.80 -2.63
CA PRO A 46 -11.35 -8.78 -4.07
C PRO A 46 -11.38 -7.35 -4.64
N ASP A 47 -11.37 -7.25 -5.97
CA ASP A 47 -11.54 -5.97 -6.64
C ASP A 47 -12.91 -5.36 -6.32
N GLY A 48 -12.97 -4.05 -6.23
CA GLY A 48 -14.20 -3.32 -5.90
C GLY A 48 -14.50 -3.14 -4.40
N TYR A 49 -13.76 -3.78 -3.50
CA TYR A 49 -13.96 -3.68 -2.04
C TYR A 49 -13.40 -2.40 -1.40
N GLY A 50 -12.92 -1.45 -2.18
CA GLY A 50 -12.47 -0.15 -1.66
C GLY A 50 -11.05 -0.14 -1.09
N LYS A 51 -10.19 -1.12 -1.43
CA LYS A 51 -8.78 -1.17 -0.99
C LYS A 51 -8.03 0.14 -1.26
N THR A 52 -8.11 0.63 -2.49
CA THR A 52 -7.48 1.88 -2.91
C THR A 52 -8.04 3.09 -2.17
N ALA A 53 -9.36 3.13 -1.93
CA ALA A 53 -9.99 4.21 -1.18
C ALA A 53 -9.48 4.26 0.26
N LEU A 54 -9.37 3.10 0.91
CA LEU A 54 -8.82 3.00 2.26
C LEU A 54 -7.33 3.40 2.30
N ALA A 55 -6.54 2.97 1.33
CA ALA A 55 -5.13 3.35 1.24
C ALA A 55 -4.94 4.86 1.06
N LEU A 56 -5.81 5.51 0.27
CA LEU A 56 -5.83 6.96 0.11
C LEU A 56 -6.22 7.67 1.42
N GLU A 57 -7.27 7.20 2.09
CA GLU A 57 -7.70 7.76 3.37
C GLU A 57 -6.59 7.63 4.42
N TYR A 58 -5.93 6.47 4.49
CA TYR A 58 -4.80 6.24 5.38
C TYR A 58 -3.65 7.21 5.09
N ALA A 59 -3.24 7.34 3.85
CA ALA A 59 -2.16 8.22 3.43
C ALA A 59 -2.47 9.70 3.72
N ASP A 60 -3.71 10.14 3.48
CA ASP A 60 -4.16 11.52 3.72
C ASP A 60 -4.25 11.86 5.22
N THR A 61 -4.71 10.91 6.02
CA THR A 61 -4.88 11.09 7.45
C THR A 61 -3.53 11.18 8.17
N VAL A 62 -2.54 10.38 7.74
CA VAL A 62 -1.31 10.17 8.51
C VAL A 62 -0.13 10.99 7.98
N TYR A 63 -0.01 11.15 6.66
CA TYR A 63 1.25 11.61 6.04
C TYR A 63 1.15 12.86 5.17
N ARG A 64 -0.01 13.48 5.02
CA ARG A 64 -0.22 14.67 4.17
C ARG A 64 0.39 14.53 2.75
N PHE A 65 0.40 13.35 2.18
CA PHE A 65 0.85 13.01 0.82
C PHE A 65 2.26 13.41 0.37
N GLU A 66 2.90 14.40 1.02
CA GLU A 66 4.21 14.89 0.60
C GLU A 66 5.33 13.85 0.80
N HIS A 67 5.10 12.91 1.72
CA HIS A 67 6.05 11.87 2.10
C HIS A 67 5.55 10.46 1.76
N VAL A 68 4.65 10.34 0.78
CA VAL A 68 4.10 9.07 0.36
C VAL A 68 4.65 8.68 -1.01
N ALA A 69 5.31 7.52 -1.07
CA ALA A 69 5.62 6.88 -2.35
C ALA A 69 4.48 5.93 -2.72
N TRP A 70 3.95 6.08 -3.92
CA TRP A 70 2.88 5.25 -4.44
C TRP A 70 3.41 4.38 -5.58
N LEU A 71 3.29 3.06 -5.45
CA LEU A 71 3.73 2.08 -6.43
C LEU A 71 2.53 1.29 -6.94
N ASP A 72 2.45 1.10 -8.25
CA ASP A 72 1.50 0.18 -8.87
C ASP A 72 2.16 -1.20 -8.94
N GLY A 73 1.67 -2.15 -8.15
CA GLY A 73 2.17 -3.52 -8.06
C GLY A 73 2.01 -4.33 -9.35
N ARG A 74 1.13 -3.91 -10.27
CA ARG A 74 0.94 -4.52 -11.60
C ARG A 74 1.85 -3.91 -12.67
N SER A 75 2.52 -2.81 -12.36
CA SER A 75 3.38 -2.13 -13.32
C SER A 75 4.55 -3.02 -13.74
N PRO A 76 4.82 -3.17 -15.05
CA PRO A 76 6.01 -3.86 -15.53
C PRO A 76 7.32 -3.28 -14.96
N CYS A 77 7.33 -1.99 -14.65
CA CYS A 77 8.45 -1.31 -14.04
C CYS A 77 8.68 -1.82 -12.61
N PHE A 78 7.64 -1.87 -11.79
CA PHE A 78 7.70 -2.42 -10.44
C PHE A 78 8.16 -3.88 -10.43
N LEU A 79 7.56 -4.73 -11.28
CA LEU A 79 7.91 -6.14 -11.36
C LEU A 79 9.37 -6.36 -11.79
N ARG A 80 9.87 -5.57 -12.74
CA ARG A 80 11.27 -5.59 -13.15
C ARG A 80 12.21 -5.20 -12.01
N ASP A 81 11.88 -4.17 -11.25
CA ASP A 81 12.70 -3.70 -10.14
C ASP A 81 12.64 -4.68 -8.96
N LEU A 82 11.51 -5.34 -8.78
CA LEU A 82 11.34 -6.46 -7.85
C LEU A 82 12.23 -7.66 -8.24
N ASP A 83 12.25 -8.04 -9.52
CA ASP A 83 13.13 -9.11 -10.04
C ASP A 83 14.62 -8.81 -9.83
N ARG A 84 14.98 -7.54 -9.68
CA ARG A 84 16.33 -7.08 -9.38
C ARG A 84 16.61 -6.91 -7.88
N GLY A 85 15.59 -7.02 -7.03
CA GLY A 85 15.70 -6.79 -5.58
C GLY A 85 16.10 -5.35 -5.22
N ILE A 86 15.68 -4.37 -6.02
CA ILE A 86 16.09 -2.96 -5.87
C ILE A 86 14.95 -2.00 -5.55
N VAL A 87 13.75 -2.51 -5.23
CA VAL A 87 12.59 -1.63 -4.96
C VAL A 87 12.87 -0.73 -3.75
N ALA A 88 13.36 -1.28 -2.64
CA ALA A 88 13.71 -0.50 -1.46
C ALA A 88 14.84 0.49 -1.75
N GLU A 89 15.90 0.05 -2.42
CA GLU A 89 17.04 0.90 -2.78
C GLU A 89 16.58 2.10 -3.64
N ALA A 90 15.78 1.87 -4.67
CA ALA A 90 15.25 2.91 -5.53
C ALA A 90 14.39 3.95 -4.80
N LEU A 91 13.72 3.56 -3.70
CA LEU A 91 12.93 4.45 -2.87
C LEU A 91 13.78 5.23 -1.86
N LEU A 92 14.76 4.56 -1.24
CA LEU A 92 15.61 5.14 -0.19
C LEU A 92 16.70 6.07 -0.76
N GLU A 93 17.12 5.87 -2.00
CA GLU A 93 18.08 6.77 -2.70
C GLU A 93 17.42 8.00 -3.33
N ALA A 94 16.12 8.18 -3.18
CA ALA A 94 15.43 9.35 -3.69
C ALA A 94 15.79 10.60 -2.86
N ASP A 95 15.72 11.78 -3.49
CA ASP A 95 16.02 13.09 -2.85
C ASP A 95 15.21 13.32 -1.55
N ARG A 96 14.08 12.64 -1.42
CA ARG A 96 13.27 12.61 -0.21
C ARG A 96 12.87 11.16 0.08
N GLU A 97 13.36 10.62 1.18
CA GLU A 97 12.94 9.30 1.67
C GLU A 97 11.43 9.36 2.01
N PRO A 98 10.62 8.41 1.51
CA PRO A 98 9.21 8.36 1.85
C PRO A 98 9.03 7.95 3.31
N LEU A 99 8.02 8.51 3.99
CA LEU A 99 7.58 8.04 5.30
C LEU A 99 6.58 6.89 5.19
N LEU A 100 5.83 6.86 4.09
CA LEU A 100 4.90 5.78 3.75
C LEU A 100 5.14 5.32 2.32
N VAL A 101 5.23 4.02 2.14
CA VAL A 101 5.24 3.36 0.83
C VAL A 101 3.93 2.60 0.67
N VAL A 102 3.14 2.97 -0.31
CA VAL A 102 1.93 2.25 -0.71
C VAL A 102 2.24 1.43 -1.95
N ILE A 103 2.06 0.11 -1.87
CA ILE A 103 2.17 -0.80 -3.02
C ILE A 103 0.77 -1.30 -3.34
N GLU A 104 0.19 -0.77 -4.41
CA GLU A 104 -1.19 -1.03 -4.76
C GLU A 104 -1.32 -2.20 -5.73
N ASP A 105 -2.35 -3.02 -5.50
CA ASP A 105 -2.78 -4.11 -6.38
C ASP A 105 -1.66 -5.10 -6.76
N VAL A 106 -0.90 -5.54 -5.75
CA VAL A 106 0.13 -6.57 -5.95
C VAL A 106 -0.53 -7.82 -6.53
N PRO A 107 -0.09 -8.30 -7.71
CA PRO A 107 -0.61 -9.53 -8.33
C PRO A 107 -0.10 -10.76 -7.58
N PRO A 108 -0.66 -11.96 -7.85
CA PRO A 108 -0.04 -13.20 -7.43
C PRO A 108 1.42 -13.26 -7.90
N LEU A 109 2.33 -13.45 -6.97
CA LEU A 109 3.77 -13.52 -7.21
C LEU A 109 4.26 -14.95 -7.07
N ASP A 110 5.28 -15.32 -7.84
CA ASP A 110 6.03 -16.54 -7.60
C ASP A 110 6.86 -16.46 -6.30
N PRO A 111 7.33 -17.57 -5.75
CA PRO A 111 8.04 -17.59 -4.47
C PRO A 111 9.27 -16.66 -4.44
N ALA A 112 10.03 -16.59 -5.54
CA ALA A 112 11.24 -15.75 -5.58
C ALA A 112 10.90 -14.26 -5.48
N ARG A 113 9.82 -13.81 -6.15
CA ARG A 113 9.32 -12.44 -6.03
C ARG A 113 8.70 -12.15 -4.67
N VAL A 114 8.05 -13.13 -4.05
CA VAL A 114 7.55 -13.01 -2.67
C VAL A 114 8.71 -12.75 -1.70
N ASP A 115 9.79 -13.51 -1.81
CA ASP A 115 10.98 -13.36 -0.97
C ASP A 115 11.66 -12.00 -1.22
N ALA A 116 11.80 -11.59 -2.48
CA ALA A 116 12.37 -10.30 -2.85
C ALA A 116 11.55 -9.14 -2.28
N LEU A 117 10.22 -9.16 -2.44
CA LEU A 117 9.34 -8.12 -1.93
C LEU A 117 9.34 -8.08 -0.39
N SER A 118 9.37 -9.25 0.26
CA SER A 118 9.48 -9.34 1.72
C SER A 118 10.79 -8.69 2.21
N SER A 119 11.91 -9.00 1.56
CA SER A 119 13.21 -8.41 1.89
C SER A 119 13.23 -6.89 1.68
N ASP A 120 12.66 -6.41 0.57
CA ASP A 120 12.56 -4.96 0.31
C ASP A 120 11.66 -4.25 1.34
N MET A 121 10.56 -4.87 1.76
CA MET A 121 9.70 -4.32 2.82
C MET A 121 10.43 -4.25 4.15
N ASP A 122 11.18 -5.30 4.53
CA ASP A 122 11.96 -5.30 5.78
C ASP A 122 12.99 -4.16 5.78
N ARG A 123 13.71 -3.95 4.66
CA ARG A 123 14.64 -2.83 4.50
C ARG A 123 13.97 -1.46 4.63
N LEU A 124 12.76 -1.30 4.09
CA LEU A 124 11.99 -0.06 4.24
C LEU A 124 11.57 0.18 5.69
N LEU A 125 11.08 -0.86 6.37
CA LEU A 125 10.68 -0.79 7.79
C LEU A 125 11.88 -0.49 8.71
N GLU A 126 13.04 -1.09 8.47
CA GLU A 126 14.28 -0.82 9.21
C GLU A 126 14.74 0.64 9.05
N ARG A 127 14.44 1.28 7.93
CA ARG A 127 14.72 2.70 7.68
C ARG A 127 13.64 3.63 8.22
N GLY A 128 12.65 3.10 8.92
CA GLY A 128 11.56 3.86 9.52
C GLY A 128 10.43 4.24 8.56
N CYS A 129 10.44 3.70 7.34
CA CYS A 129 9.29 3.86 6.43
C CYS A 129 8.14 2.96 6.91
N GLU A 130 6.91 3.42 6.76
CA GLU A 130 5.75 2.54 6.88
C GLU A 130 5.41 1.94 5.51
N VAL A 131 4.90 0.71 5.50
CA VAL A 131 4.55 -0.01 4.27
C VAL A 131 3.10 -0.44 4.33
N LEU A 132 2.32 -0.07 3.31
CA LEU A 132 0.94 -0.51 3.11
C LEU A 132 0.82 -1.20 1.75
N VAL A 133 0.37 -2.44 1.77
CA VAL A 133 0.20 -3.26 0.57
C VAL A 133 -1.27 -3.57 0.37
N THR A 134 -1.78 -3.36 -0.84
CA THR A 134 -3.10 -3.86 -1.22
C THR A 134 -2.96 -5.01 -2.22
N CYS A 135 -3.73 -6.06 -2.04
CA CYS A 135 -3.72 -7.22 -2.92
C CYS A 135 -5.05 -7.98 -2.91
N SER A 136 -5.21 -8.89 -3.85
CA SER A 136 -6.33 -9.83 -3.88
C SER A 136 -6.09 -11.03 -2.94
N PRO A 137 -7.13 -11.80 -2.56
CA PRO A 137 -6.99 -13.01 -1.76
C PRO A 137 -6.04 -14.06 -2.37
N ALA A 138 -5.85 -14.06 -3.69
CA ALA A 138 -4.92 -14.95 -4.37
C ALA A 138 -3.44 -14.70 -3.98
N CYS A 139 -3.14 -13.55 -3.37
CA CYS A 139 -1.80 -13.18 -2.90
C CYS A 139 -1.57 -13.54 -1.42
N ASP A 140 -2.38 -14.41 -0.82
CA ASP A 140 -2.36 -14.70 0.62
C ASP A 140 -1.03 -15.31 1.10
N ALA A 141 -0.29 -15.99 0.24
CA ALA A 141 1.05 -16.49 0.55
C ALA A 141 2.01 -15.35 0.93
N PHE A 142 1.87 -14.21 0.27
CA PHE A 142 2.61 -13.00 0.53
C PHE A 142 2.21 -12.34 1.86
N ALA A 143 0.93 -12.40 2.20
CA ALA A 143 0.40 -11.82 3.43
C ALA A 143 0.73 -12.62 4.71
N ARG A 144 1.66 -13.59 4.67
CA ARG A 144 2.06 -14.41 5.83
C ARG A 144 3.29 -13.88 6.58
N HIS A 145 3.71 -12.67 6.33
CA HIS A 145 4.83 -12.04 7.05
C HIS A 145 4.55 -11.99 8.57
N ARG A 146 5.58 -12.20 9.42
CA ARG A 146 5.40 -12.39 10.86
C ARG A 146 4.86 -11.19 11.61
N ASP A 147 5.35 -9.99 11.28
CA ASP A 147 4.95 -8.74 11.95
C ASP A 147 4.10 -7.90 11.00
N ARG A 148 2.77 -8.02 11.11
CA ARG A 148 1.83 -7.37 10.19
C ARG A 148 0.50 -7.02 10.83
N VAL A 149 -0.10 -5.96 10.32
CA VAL A 149 -1.52 -5.69 10.46
C VAL A 149 -2.20 -6.13 9.16
N ARG A 150 -3.28 -6.89 9.26
CA ARG A 150 -4.03 -7.34 8.10
C ARG A 150 -5.50 -6.95 8.24
N LEU A 151 -6.04 -6.36 7.17
CA LEU A 151 -7.48 -6.20 6.96
C LEU A 151 -7.93 -7.15 5.85
N SER A 152 -9.04 -7.84 6.08
CA SER A 152 -9.65 -8.77 5.15
C SER A 152 -10.81 -8.13 4.39
N ALA A 153 -11.39 -8.88 3.44
CA ALA A 153 -12.62 -8.48 2.77
C ALA A 153 -13.77 -8.20 3.75
N GLU A 154 -13.87 -9.00 4.82
CA GLU A 154 -14.91 -8.85 5.85
C GLU A 154 -14.78 -7.52 6.60
N ASP A 155 -13.55 -7.09 6.90
CA ASP A 155 -13.30 -5.78 7.52
C ASP A 155 -13.71 -4.62 6.59
N LEU A 156 -13.64 -4.81 5.28
CA LEU A 156 -13.96 -3.78 4.29
C LEU A 156 -15.45 -3.67 3.97
N LEU A 157 -16.26 -4.65 4.35
CA LEU A 157 -17.70 -4.55 4.19
C LEU A 157 -18.24 -3.35 4.97
N LEU A 158 -19.10 -2.58 4.32
CA LEU A 158 -19.82 -1.50 4.97
C LEU A 158 -20.87 -2.10 5.91
N SER A 159 -20.90 -1.66 7.15
CA SER A 159 -21.99 -1.98 8.08
C SER A 159 -23.26 -1.21 7.70
N ASP A 160 -24.42 -1.69 8.11
CA ASP A 160 -25.69 -1.00 7.89
C ASP A 160 -25.66 0.43 8.45
N ALA A 161 -24.98 0.65 9.58
CA ALA A 161 -24.80 1.97 10.17
C ALA A 161 -23.95 2.92 9.31
N GLU A 162 -22.99 2.40 8.56
CA GLU A 162 -22.16 3.18 7.62
C GLU A 162 -22.92 3.47 6.32
N ILE A 163 -23.78 2.57 5.87
CA ILE A 163 -24.62 2.75 4.68
C ILE A 163 -25.71 3.79 4.96
N ASP A 164 -26.33 3.73 6.12
CA ASP A 164 -27.41 4.64 6.54
C ASP A 164 -26.92 6.01 6.97
N GLY A 165 -25.61 6.26 7.08
CA GLY A 165 -24.94 7.52 7.43
C GLY A 165 -25.82 8.55 8.17
N PRO A 166 -25.33 9.54 8.87
CA PRO A 166 -26.21 10.52 9.51
C PRO A 166 -27.03 11.20 8.42
N ARG A 167 -28.32 10.85 8.35
CA ARG A 167 -29.29 11.61 7.56
C ARG A 167 -29.23 13.03 8.10
N THR A 168 -28.47 13.89 7.40
CA THR A 168 -28.51 15.32 7.68
C THR A 168 -29.96 15.77 7.52
N ALA A 169 -30.57 16.05 8.65
CA ALA A 169 -31.83 16.76 8.74
C ALA A 169 -31.67 18.19 8.25
#